data_77c3e1e7b8c2ddc91969524b6a27850b
#
_entry.id   77c3e1e7b8c2ddc91969524b6a27850b
#
_cell.length_a   1.000
_cell.length_b   1.000
_cell.length_c   1.000
_cell.angle_alpha   90.00
_cell.angle_beta   90.00
_cell.angle_gamma   90.00
#
_symmetry.space_group_name_H-M   'P 1'
#
loop_
_entity.id
_entity.type
_entity.pdbx_description
1 polymer ?
#
loop_
_entity_poly.entity_id
_entity_poly.type
_entity_poly.pdbx_seq_one_letter_code
_entity_poly.pdbx_strand_id
1 'polypeptide(L)'
;MKRSSRVRVGATVAVSALSLALITGCGGDSGSGDSKDSAGKGSSPTAVAKALSAAELGKRIISEQDLDGYEVKSADKGGKFAESKDQVTVVDAKCEPLAYVLTGFAPGDESAYVNRMATEKVAEPTSKGTSEESLDDIEDSLKDIVGSTMTIVSLSSYDGGGAEQTMKSVSDAVAGCASGFTVSAKGQDTQKFTKVAEEKSSGSGDESVAFSVTGKTEGDTTTVHAEVVRHGSTVATYYSVSLAALAGKKDKYGIPAEIIKTQAAKLG
;
A
#
# COMPACT_ATOMS: atom_id res chain seq x y z
N MET A 1 -59.24 17.10 11.73
CA MET A 1 -59.85 18.28 11.04
C MET A 1 -58.72 19.12 10.45
N LYS A 2 -58.87 19.37 9.10
CA LYS A 2 -58.25 20.48 8.32
C LYS A 2 -56.70 20.46 8.19
N ARG A 3 -56.13 20.39 7.09
CA ARG A 3 -56.11 20.76 5.62
C ARG A 3 -54.66 21.14 5.34
N SER A 4 -53.99 20.38 4.55
CA SER A 4 -53.72 20.59 3.11
C SER A 4 -53.22 22.01 2.73
N SER A 5 -51.96 22.07 2.29
CA SER A 5 -51.54 23.00 1.24
C SER A 5 -50.36 22.43 0.47
N ARG A 6 -50.66 22.09 -0.80
CA ARG A 6 -49.71 21.78 -1.85
C ARG A 6 -49.24 23.11 -2.46
N VAL A 7 -47.94 23.29 -2.61
CA VAL A 7 -47.39 24.29 -3.56
C VAL A 7 -46.49 23.54 -4.54
N ARG A 8 -46.92 23.54 -5.79
CA ARG A 8 -46.15 23.18 -6.98
C ARG A 8 -45.58 24.47 -7.57
N VAL A 9 -44.33 24.49 -7.93
CA VAL A 9 -43.69 25.35 -8.96
C VAL A 9 -42.34 24.72 -9.18
N GLY A 10 -41.78 24.34 -10.28
CA GLY A 10 -41.96 24.72 -11.67
C GLY A 10 -40.57 24.47 -12.27
N ALA A 11 -40.45 23.60 -13.27
CA ALA A 11 -39.22 23.22 -13.95
C ALA A 11 -38.66 24.40 -14.76
N THR A 12 -37.34 24.58 -14.74
CA THR A 12 -36.62 25.23 -15.83
C THR A 12 -35.42 24.41 -16.23
N VAL A 13 -35.53 23.80 -17.38
CA VAL A 13 -34.47 23.12 -18.11
C VAL A 13 -33.62 24.20 -18.79
N ALA A 14 -32.39 24.30 -18.44
CA ALA A 14 -31.40 25.07 -19.20
C ALA A 14 -30.51 24.07 -19.98
N VAL A 15 -30.79 23.98 -21.27
CA VAL A 15 -29.95 23.26 -22.25
C VAL A 15 -28.81 24.19 -22.62
N SER A 16 -27.58 23.83 -22.25
CA SER A 16 -26.37 24.51 -22.72
C SER A 16 -25.73 23.66 -23.80
N ALA A 17 -25.69 24.19 -25.00
CA ALA A 17 -25.15 23.57 -26.20
C ALA A 17 -23.61 23.46 -26.10
N LEU A 18 -23.10 22.25 -26.37
CA LEU A 18 -21.66 21.99 -26.62
C LEU A 18 -21.27 22.53 -27.99
N SER A 19 -20.30 23.42 -28.03
CA SER A 19 -19.61 23.81 -29.25
C SER A 19 -18.40 22.90 -29.45
N LEU A 20 -18.47 21.96 -30.39
CA LEU A 20 -17.30 21.26 -30.94
C LEU A 20 -16.57 22.19 -31.90
N ALA A 21 -15.38 22.60 -31.57
CA ALA A 21 -14.46 23.22 -32.51
C ALA A 21 -13.51 22.13 -33.09
N LEU A 22 -13.87 21.67 -34.29
CA LEU A 22 -12.97 20.88 -35.15
C LEU A 22 -12.02 21.85 -35.85
N ILE A 23 -10.75 21.82 -35.51
CA ILE A 23 -9.70 22.49 -36.26
C ILE A 23 -9.00 21.44 -37.13
N THR A 24 -9.46 21.32 -38.36
CA THR A 24 -8.73 20.70 -39.46
C THR A 24 -7.91 21.82 -40.15
N GLY A 25 -6.61 21.78 -39.98
CA GLY A 25 -5.67 22.65 -40.69
C GLY A 25 -4.66 21.81 -41.44
N CYS A 26 -4.97 21.52 -42.69
CA CYS A 26 -4.00 21.03 -43.68
C CYS A 26 -3.85 22.11 -44.78
N GLY A 27 -2.66 22.39 -45.22
CA GLY A 27 -2.46 23.20 -46.41
C GLY A 27 -1.13 23.95 -46.41
N GLY A 28 -0.27 23.56 -47.30
CA GLY A 28 1.10 23.87 -47.52
C GLY A 28 1.38 25.20 -48.25
N ASP A 29 2.63 25.38 -48.41
CA ASP A 29 3.40 26.01 -49.44
C ASP A 29 3.95 27.41 -49.23
N SER A 30 5.28 27.44 -49.30
CA SER A 30 6.25 28.43 -49.78
C SER A 30 6.18 29.91 -49.37
N GLY A 31 7.29 30.36 -48.73
CA GLY A 31 7.68 31.78 -48.74
C GLY A 31 8.76 32.13 -47.70
N SER A 32 9.98 32.37 -48.19
CA SER A 32 11.16 32.90 -47.49
C SER A 32 10.87 34.11 -46.58
N GLY A 33 11.49 34.17 -45.41
CA GLY A 33 11.56 35.36 -44.58
C GLY A 33 12.26 35.10 -43.26
N ASP A 34 13.52 35.47 -43.12
CA ASP A 34 14.31 35.53 -41.88
C ASP A 34 13.58 36.34 -40.79
N SER A 35 13.41 35.77 -39.63
CA SER A 35 13.42 36.51 -38.37
C SER A 35 13.57 35.52 -37.19
N LYS A 36 14.67 35.66 -36.47
CA LYS A 36 14.90 35.05 -35.15
C LYS A 36 13.81 35.53 -34.20
N ASP A 37 13.09 34.60 -33.60
CA ASP A 37 12.62 34.81 -32.24
C ASP A 37 12.31 33.47 -31.55
N SER A 38 12.73 33.40 -30.33
CA SER A 38 12.59 32.46 -29.24
C SER A 38 11.56 31.35 -29.41
N ALA A 39 12.05 30.13 -29.53
CA ALA A 39 11.25 28.91 -29.34
C ALA A 39 10.75 28.82 -27.88
N GLY A 40 9.56 29.26 -27.67
CA GLY A 40 8.78 28.85 -26.51
C GLY A 40 8.58 27.33 -26.55
N LYS A 41 9.24 26.63 -25.64
CA LYS A 41 9.06 25.19 -25.42
C LYS A 41 7.60 24.98 -24.95
N GLY A 42 6.73 24.73 -25.91
CA GLY A 42 5.36 24.31 -25.62
C GLY A 42 5.44 22.99 -24.86
N SER A 43 5.14 23.04 -23.57
CA SER A 43 4.91 21.86 -22.77
C SER A 43 3.71 21.13 -23.38
N SER A 44 3.95 20.01 -24.04
CA SER A 44 2.88 19.07 -24.39
C SER A 44 2.12 18.77 -23.10
N PRO A 45 0.78 18.72 -23.12
CA PRO A 45 0.02 18.31 -21.95
C PRO A 45 0.50 16.90 -21.57
N THR A 46 1.13 16.78 -20.40
CA THR A 46 1.52 15.50 -19.83
C THR A 46 0.24 14.68 -19.75
N ALA A 47 0.17 13.55 -20.45
CA ALA A 47 -0.97 12.66 -20.37
C ALA A 47 -1.19 12.32 -18.89
N VAL A 48 -2.37 12.63 -18.38
CA VAL A 48 -2.75 12.31 -16.99
C VAL A 48 -2.60 10.80 -16.82
N ALA A 49 -1.72 10.38 -15.91
CA ALA A 49 -1.51 8.96 -15.65
C ALA A 49 -2.83 8.33 -15.21
N LYS A 50 -3.26 7.29 -15.92
CA LYS A 50 -4.48 6.55 -15.61
C LYS A 50 -4.15 5.42 -14.65
N ALA A 51 -4.97 5.27 -13.61
CA ALA A 51 -4.83 4.17 -12.67
C ALA A 51 -5.02 2.80 -13.36
N LEU A 52 -4.27 1.82 -12.86
CA LEU A 52 -4.46 0.41 -13.19
C LEU A 52 -5.70 -0.14 -12.48
N SER A 53 -6.40 -1.04 -13.13
CA SER A 53 -7.48 -1.80 -12.51
C SER A 53 -6.94 -2.85 -11.52
N ALA A 54 -7.80 -3.33 -10.61
CA ALA A 54 -7.45 -4.42 -9.69
C ALA A 54 -6.98 -5.70 -10.42
N ALA A 55 -7.54 -5.98 -11.61
CA ALA A 55 -7.12 -7.12 -12.42
C ALA A 55 -5.70 -6.95 -13.00
N GLU A 56 -5.31 -5.73 -13.37
CA GLU A 56 -3.96 -5.40 -13.84
C GLU A 56 -2.96 -5.43 -12.68
N LEU A 57 -3.31 -4.87 -11.52
CA LEU A 57 -2.52 -4.99 -10.30
C LEU A 57 -2.33 -6.44 -9.88
N GLY A 58 -3.38 -7.27 -10.00
CA GLY A 58 -3.33 -8.70 -9.69
C GLY A 58 -2.35 -9.51 -10.54
N LYS A 59 -2.00 -9.03 -11.75
CA LYS A 59 -0.96 -9.63 -12.60
C LYS A 59 0.45 -9.15 -12.24
N ARG A 60 0.56 -8.01 -11.57
CA ARG A 60 1.82 -7.35 -11.22
C ARG A 60 2.25 -7.57 -9.77
N ILE A 61 1.33 -7.97 -8.89
CA ILE A 61 1.70 -8.31 -7.52
C ILE A 61 2.45 -9.66 -7.48
N ILE A 62 3.33 -9.80 -6.52
CA ILE A 62 4.08 -11.06 -6.30
C ILE A 62 3.14 -12.25 -6.12
N SER A 63 3.63 -13.40 -6.54
CA SER A 63 2.98 -14.71 -6.38
C SER A 63 3.99 -15.73 -5.84
N GLU A 64 3.54 -16.90 -5.44
CA GLU A 64 4.42 -17.96 -4.93
C GLU A 64 5.50 -18.38 -5.94
N GLN A 65 5.23 -18.23 -7.25
CA GLN A 65 6.20 -18.57 -8.31
C GLN A 65 7.32 -17.54 -8.45
N ASP A 66 7.15 -16.36 -7.87
CA ASP A 66 8.10 -15.25 -7.97
C ASP A 66 9.12 -15.24 -6.82
N LEU A 67 8.85 -15.97 -5.72
CA LEU A 67 9.64 -15.95 -4.48
C LEU A 67 9.94 -17.37 -4.00
N ASP A 68 11.20 -17.78 -4.15
CA ASP A 68 11.68 -19.04 -3.57
C ASP A 68 11.73 -18.92 -2.03
N GLY A 69 11.32 -19.97 -1.34
CA GLY A 69 11.34 -20.01 0.13
C GLY A 69 10.16 -19.28 0.81
N TYR A 70 9.19 -18.79 0.05
CA TYR A 70 7.99 -18.16 0.58
C TYR A 70 6.71 -18.87 0.16
N GLU A 71 5.75 -18.90 1.05
CA GLU A 71 4.36 -19.15 0.73
C GLU A 71 3.68 -17.79 0.50
N VAL A 72 3.05 -17.59 -0.69
CA VAL A 72 2.36 -16.34 -1.03
C VAL A 72 0.88 -16.59 -1.24
N LYS A 73 0.05 -16.01 -0.38
CA LYS A 73 -1.41 -16.14 -0.39
C LYS A 73 -2.11 -14.80 -0.51
N SER A 74 -3.39 -14.79 -0.91
CA SER A 74 -4.22 -13.60 -0.76
C SER A 74 -4.38 -13.27 0.73
N ALA A 75 -4.13 -12.03 1.12
CA ALA A 75 -4.36 -11.57 2.49
C ALA A 75 -5.85 -11.47 2.84
N ASP A 76 -6.76 -11.64 1.86
CA ASP A 76 -8.21 -11.55 2.07
C ASP A 76 -8.80 -12.68 2.91
N LYS A 77 -8.07 -13.79 3.10
CA LYS A 77 -8.58 -15.01 3.74
C LYS A 77 -8.03 -15.28 5.14
N GLY A 78 -7.58 -14.27 5.84
CA GLY A 78 -7.10 -14.42 7.22
C GLY A 78 -5.90 -13.50 7.48
N GLY A 79 -5.96 -12.72 8.52
CA GLY A 79 -4.90 -11.78 8.90
C GLY A 79 -5.21 -10.32 8.58
N LYS A 80 -6.41 -9.99 8.11
CA LYS A 80 -6.84 -8.59 8.02
C LYS A 80 -7.23 -8.06 9.39
N PHE A 81 -6.71 -6.90 9.73
CA PHE A 81 -7.15 -6.15 10.92
C PHE A 81 -8.59 -5.64 10.78
N ALA A 82 -9.06 -5.41 9.57
CA ALA A 82 -10.43 -5.00 9.25
C ALA A 82 -10.86 -5.58 7.90
N GLU A 83 -12.16 -5.74 7.67
CA GLU A 83 -12.69 -6.21 6.38
C GLU A 83 -12.59 -5.13 5.29
N SER A 84 -12.69 -3.86 5.69
CA SER A 84 -12.64 -2.71 4.80
C SER A 84 -12.02 -1.50 5.49
N LYS A 85 -11.53 -0.56 4.69
CA LYS A 85 -10.82 0.63 5.13
C LYS A 85 -11.69 1.55 6.01
N ASP A 86 -12.99 1.66 5.70
CA ASP A 86 -13.96 2.43 6.48
C ASP A 86 -14.25 1.88 7.88
N GLN A 87 -13.84 0.65 8.16
CA GLN A 87 -13.90 0.06 9.51
C GLN A 87 -12.68 0.39 10.37
N VAL A 88 -11.63 0.96 9.78
CA VAL A 88 -10.42 1.40 10.50
C VAL A 88 -10.65 2.81 11.04
N THR A 89 -10.49 2.99 12.33
CA THR A 89 -10.60 4.29 13.00
C THR A 89 -9.27 4.66 13.63
N VAL A 90 -8.80 5.86 13.35
CA VAL A 90 -7.55 6.42 13.89
C VAL A 90 -7.90 7.67 14.71
N VAL A 91 -7.38 7.76 15.94
CA VAL A 91 -7.70 8.89 16.85
C VAL A 91 -7.18 10.22 16.29
N ASP A 92 -6.00 10.20 15.65
CA ASP A 92 -5.41 11.38 15.02
C ASP A 92 -5.38 11.15 13.50
N ALA A 93 -6.24 11.87 12.77
CA ALA A 93 -6.42 11.69 11.33
C ALA A 93 -5.12 11.84 10.51
N LYS A 94 -4.15 12.64 10.99
CA LYS A 94 -2.85 12.76 10.30
C LYS A 94 -2.07 11.43 10.25
N CYS A 95 -2.40 10.46 11.13
CA CYS A 95 -1.77 9.16 11.21
C CYS A 95 -2.51 8.07 10.39
N GLU A 96 -3.63 8.40 9.77
CA GLU A 96 -4.40 7.45 8.94
C GLU A 96 -3.56 6.77 7.85
N PRO A 97 -2.67 7.47 7.11
CA PRO A 97 -1.86 6.80 6.08
C PRO A 97 -1.02 5.67 6.65
N LEU A 98 -0.45 5.84 7.85
CA LEU A 98 0.34 4.79 8.52
C LEU A 98 -0.53 3.63 8.99
N ALA A 99 -1.71 3.93 9.55
CA ALA A 99 -2.64 2.90 9.98
C ALA A 99 -3.10 2.02 8.80
N TYR A 100 -3.37 2.62 7.64
CA TYR A 100 -3.74 1.88 6.45
C TYR A 100 -2.60 0.98 5.95
N VAL A 101 -1.35 1.46 5.91
CA VAL A 101 -0.19 0.62 5.58
C VAL A 101 -0.09 -0.57 6.54
N LEU A 102 -0.19 -0.36 7.85
CA LEU A 102 -0.07 -1.40 8.87
C LEU A 102 -1.24 -2.38 8.91
N THR A 103 -2.34 -2.06 8.26
CA THR A 103 -3.52 -2.92 8.14
C THR A 103 -3.67 -3.55 6.76
N GLY A 104 -2.70 -3.32 5.85
CA GLY A 104 -2.67 -3.86 4.49
C GLY A 104 -3.58 -3.16 3.50
N PHE A 105 -4.10 -1.97 3.85
CA PHE A 105 -4.86 -1.12 2.95
C PHE A 105 -3.98 -0.10 2.24
N ALA A 106 -4.53 0.49 1.19
CA ALA A 106 -3.88 1.59 0.47
C ALA A 106 -3.83 2.87 1.34
N PRO A 107 -2.69 3.57 1.40
CA PRO A 107 -2.51 4.76 2.26
C PRO A 107 -3.09 6.07 1.69
N GLY A 108 -4.01 6.05 0.75
CA GLY A 108 -4.63 7.23 0.15
C GLY A 108 -5.96 6.88 -0.49
N ASP A 109 -6.47 7.73 -1.38
CA ASP A 109 -7.69 7.48 -2.14
C ASP A 109 -7.34 6.79 -3.45
N GLU A 110 -7.23 5.48 -3.38
CA GLU A 110 -6.86 4.63 -4.50
C GLU A 110 -8.04 4.35 -5.42
N SER A 111 -7.77 4.22 -6.72
CA SER A 111 -8.74 3.75 -7.72
C SER A 111 -8.90 2.24 -7.69
N ALA A 112 -7.84 1.52 -7.33
CA ALA A 112 -7.84 0.07 -7.15
C ALA A 112 -6.70 -0.37 -6.24
N TYR A 113 -6.88 -1.48 -5.52
CA TYR A 113 -5.80 -2.11 -4.77
C TYR A 113 -5.94 -3.64 -4.74
N VAL A 114 -4.82 -4.31 -4.49
CA VAL A 114 -4.72 -5.75 -4.24
C VAL A 114 -3.64 -6.00 -3.19
N ASN A 115 -3.72 -7.12 -2.47
CA ASN A 115 -2.71 -7.48 -1.49
C ASN A 115 -2.36 -8.97 -1.51
N ARG A 116 -1.19 -9.29 -0.95
CA ARG A 116 -0.69 -10.64 -0.70
C ARG A 116 -0.01 -10.69 0.66
N MET A 117 -0.02 -11.86 1.23
CA MET A 117 0.76 -12.21 2.40
C MET A 117 1.84 -13.20 1.96
N ALA A 118 3.09 -12.83 2.18
CA ALA A 118 4.25 -13.67 1.97
C ALA A 118 4.78 -14.10 3.34
N THR A 119 4.86 -15.40 3.56
CA THR A 119 5.39 -16.01 4.80
C THR A 119 6.57 -16.87 4.43
N GLU A 120 7.68 -16.73 5.14
CA GLU A 120 8.84 -17.59 4.98
C GLU A 120 8.43 -19.05 5.20
N LYS A 121 8.76 -19.93 4.26
CA LYS A 121 8.57 -21.37 4.42
C LYS A 121 9.57 -21.88 5.44
N VAL A 122 9.07 -22.40 6.52
CA VAL A 122 9.88 -23.18 7.46
C VAL A 122 10.20 -24.53 6.79
N ALA A 123 11.46 -24.96 6.89
CA ALA A 123 11.85 -26.26 6.41
C ALA A 123 10.98 -27.32 7.11
N GLU A 124 10.24 -28.11 6.32
CA GLU A 124 9.54 -29.25 6.90
C GLU A 124 10.59 -30.16 7.56
N PRO A 125 10.34 -30.61 8.81
CA PRO A 125 11.22 -31.58 9.43
C PRO A 125 11.36 -32.75 8.48
N THR A 126 12.59 -33.04 8.05
CA THR A 126 12.88 -34.19 7.19
C THR A 126 12.63 -35.45 8.01
N SER A 127 11.37 -35.87 8.13
CA SER A 127 11.00 -37.17 8.67
C SER A 127 11.48 -38.23 7.68
N LYS A 128 12.74 -38.62 7.81
CA LYS A 128 13.21 -39.90 7.28
C LYS A 128 12.51 -40.98 8.12
N GLY A 129 11.36 -41.43 7.60
CA GLY A 129 10.52 -42.46 8.09
C GLY A 129 11.15 -43.47 9.08
N THR A 130 10.99 -43.19 10.35
CA THR A 130 10.89 -44.16 11.45
C THR A 130 10.13 -43.47 12.58
N SER A 131 9.19 -44.19 13.11
CA SER A 131 8.11 -43.83 14.04
C SER A 131 8.54 -43.37 15.44
N GLU A 132 9.43 -42.39 15.56
CA GLU A 132 9.71 -41.64 16.77
C GLU A 132 10.17 -40.25 16.33
N GLU A 133 9.21 -39.31 16.14
CA GLU A 133 9.54 -37.89 16.13
C GLU A 133 10.12 -37.60 17.52
N SER A 134 11.41 -37.25 17.56
CA SER A 134 12.05 -36.88 18.82
C SER A 134 11.42 -35.55 19.26
N LEU A 135 11.26 -35.34 20.57
CA LEU A 135 10.81 -34.05 21.12
C LEU A 135 11.69 -32.90 20.65
N ASP A 136 12.96 -33.18 20.36
CA ASP A 136 13.93 -32.21 19.83
C ASP A 136 13.56 -31.75 18.40
N ASP A 137 13.08 -32.64 17.51
CA ASP A 137 12.66 -32.28 16.15
C ASP A 137 11.41 -31.41 16.16
N ILE A 138 10.49 -31.66 17.10
CA ILE A 138 9.27 -30.83 17.29
C ILE A 138 9.67 -29.47 17.85
N GLU A 139 10.61 -29.42 18.82
CA GLU A 139 11.08 -28.15 19.40
C GLU A 139 11.80 -27.28 18.37
N ASP A 140 12.63 -27.88 17.51
CA ASP A 140 13.33 -27.16 16.44
C ASP A 140 12.35 -26.66 15.37
N SER A 141 11.36 -27.45 14.96
CA SER A 141 10.30 -27.01 14.05
C SER A 141 9.48 -25.84 14.62
N LEU A 142 9.18 -25.87 15.92
CA LEU A 142 8.51 -24.76 16.59
C LEU A 142 9.38 -23.52 16.68
N LYS A 143 10.69 -23.66 16.88
CA LYS A 143 11.63 -22.53 16.85
C LYS A 143 11.69 -21.88 15.47
N ASP A 144 11.70 -22.67 14.41
CA ASP A 144 11.74 -22.19 13.04
C ASP A 144 10.44 -21.47 12.69
N ILE A 145 9.26 -22.01 13.04
CA ILE A 145 7.97 -21.34 12.86
C ILE A 145 7.95 -20.01 13.61
N VAL A 146 8.38 -19.99 14.85
CA VAL A 146 8.43 -18.76 15.66
C VAL A 146 9.45 -17.77 15.11
N GLY A 147 10.53 -18.23 14.45
CA GLY A 147 11.54 -17.38 13.82
C GLY A 147 11.12 -16.77 12.48
N SER A 148 10.02 -17.23 11.90
CA SER A 148 9.62 -16.78 10.57
C SER A 148 9.07 -15.35 10.55
N THR A 149 9.24 -14.69 9.40
CA THR A 149 8.73 -13.35 9.12
C THR A 149 7.54 -13.44 8.19
N MET A 150 6.49 -12.69 8.50
CA MET A 150 5.33 -12.50 7.65
C MET A 150 5.36 -11.08 7.08
N THR A 151 5.22 -10.97 5.77
CA THR A 151 5.17 -9.67 5.08
C THR A 151 3.86 -9.54 4.31
N ILE A 152 3.11 -8.49 4.58
CA ILE A 152 1.99 -8.07 3.74
C ILE A 152 2.53 -7.15 2.65
N VAL A 153 2.23 -7.48 1.41
CA VAL A 153 2.53 -6.67 0.23
C VAL A 153 1.23 -6.20 -0.39
N SER A 154 1.06 -4.90 -0.57
CA SER A 154 -0.11 -4.34 -1.23
C SER A 154 0.31 -3.49 -2.42
N LEU A 155 -0.45 -3.55 -3.50
CA LEU A 155 -0.34 -2.62 -4.62
C LEU A 155 -1.62 -1.80 -4.72
N SER A 156 -1.46 -0.51 -4.81
CA SER A 156 -2.54 0.44 -5.06
C SER A 156 -2.22 1.32 -6.26
N SER A 157 -3.23 1.71 -7.02
CA SER A 157 -3.05 2.57 -8.20
C SER A 157 -3.96 3.78 -8.12
N TYR A 158 -3.47 4.90 -8.61
CA TYR A 158 -4.05 6.22 -8.44
C TYR A 158 -4.16 6.94 -9.78
N ASP A 159 -5.22 7.71 -9.96
CA ASP A 159 -5.36 8.60 -11.10
C ASP A 159 -4.58 9.91 -10.89
N GLY A 160 -4.09 10.48 -11.97
CA GLY A 160 -3.41 11.78 -11.94
C GLY A 160 -2.17 11.80 -11.05
N GLY A 161 -2.08 12.79 -10.17
CA GLY A 161 -1.02 12.97 -9.18
C GLY A 161 -1.29 12.30 -7.83
N GLY A 162 -2.26 11.38 -7.76
CA GLY A 162 -2.69 10.77 -6.49
C GLY A 162 -1.59 9.94 -5.82
N ALA A 163 -0.72 9.29 -6.60
CA ALA A 163 0.39 8.53 -6.06
C ALA A 163 1.44 9.43 -5.36
N GLU A 164 1.83 10.55 -5.96
CA GLU A 164 2.73 11.54 -5.37
C GLU A 164 2.13 12.14 -4.09
N GLN A 165 0.84 12.47 -4.13
CA GLN A 165 0.14 13.00 -2.97
C GLN A 165 0.09 11.96 -1.83
N THR A 166 -0.09 10.69 -2.15
CA THR A 166 -0.07 9.59 -1.19
C THR A 166 1.32 9.46 -0.55
N MET A 167 2.41 9.50 -1.32
CA MET A 167 3.77 9.46 -0.77
C MET A 167 4.03 10.61 0.18
N LYS A 168 3.62 11.82 -0.23
CA LYS A 168 3.72 13.00 0.65
C LYS A 168 2.94 12.81 1.95
N SER A 169 1.72 12.31 1.89
CA SER A 169 0.88 12.07 3.07
C SER A 169 1.51 11.04 4.03
N VAL A 170 2.12 9.98 3.49
CA VAL A 170 2.85 8.99 4.29
C VAL A 170 4.07 9.62 4.95
N SER A 171 4.88 10.38 4.21
CA SER A 171 6.06 11.07 4.75
C SER A 171 5.69 12.06 5.86
N ASP A 172 4.67 12.89 5.63
CA ASP A 172 4.15 13.83 6.63
C ASP A 172 3.63 13.11 7.88
N ALA A 173 2.99 11.95 7.70
CA ALA A 173 2.48 11.13 8.79
C ALA A 173 3.61 10.49 9.62
N VAL A 174 4.69 10.01 8.99
CA VAL A 174 5.87 9.48 9.70
C VAL A 174 6.43 10.55 10.64
N ALA A 175 6.63 11.77 10.16
CA ALA A 175 7.12 12.89 10.97
C ALA A 175 6.11 13.34 12.03
N GLY A 176 4.82 13.47 11.63
CA GLY A 176 3.76 14.00 12.48
C GLY A 176 3.32 13.05 13.60
N CYS A 177 3.53 11.74 13.44
CA CYS A 177 3.09 10.71 14.38
C CYS A 177 4.25 10.09 15.19
N ALA A 178 5.40 10.76 15.29
CA ALA A 178 6.59 10.26 15.98
C ALA A 178 6.34 9.81 17.43
N SER A 179 5.36 10.41 18.13
CA SER A 179 4.94 10.04 19.48
C SER A 179 3.95 8.85 19.54
N GLY A 180 3.68 8.22 18.40
CA GLY A 180 2.74 7.12 18.28
C GLY A 180 1.31 7.58 18.01
N PHE A 181 0.42 6.60 17.85
CA PHE A 181 -1.01 6.80 17.57
C PHE A 181 -1.84 5.60 18.03
N THR A 182 -3.13 5.72 17.94
CA THR A 182 -4.07 4.64 18.30
C THR A 182 -4.95 4.32 17.11
N VAL A 183 -5.05 3.04 16.79
CA VAL A 183 -5.92 2.51 15.74
C VAL A 183 -6.86 1.46 16.31
N SER A 184 -8.09 1.45 15.84
CA SER A 184 -9.09 0.44 16.17
C SER A 184 -9.84 0.02 14.91
N ALA A 185 -10.40 -1.18 14.94
CA ALA A 185 -11.33 -1.64 13.93
C ALA A 185 -12.49 -2.38 14.59
N LYS A 186 -13.62 -2.42 13.89
CA LYS A 186 -14.82 -3.08 14.40
C LYS A 186 -14.55 -4.57 14.67
N GLY A 187 -14.76 -4.99 15.92
CA GLY A 187 -14.57 -6.39 16.33
C GLY A 187 -13.11 -6.77 16.61
N GLN A 188 -12.20 -5.81 16.63
CA GLN A 188 -10.79 -5.99 16.97
C GLN A 188 -10.42 -5.17 18.20
N ASP A 189 -9.41 -5.62 18.93
CA ASP A 189 -8.84 -4.86 20.03
C ASP A 189 -8.15 -3.59 19.54
N THR A 190 -8.27 -2.54 20.33
CA THR A 190 -7.60 -1.27 20.06
C THR A 190 -6.09 -1.43 20.16
N GLN A 191 -5.38 -1.12 19.08
CA GLN A 191 -3.92 -1.14 19.02
C GLN A 191 -3.36 0.24 19.36
N LYS A 192 -2.48 0.31 20.34
CA LYS A 192 -1.79 1.54 20.73
C LYS A 192 -0.31 1.45 20.36
N PHE A 193 0.08 2.25 19.40
CA PHE A 193 1.48 2.46 19.06
C PHE A 193 2.05 3.61 19.90
N THR A 194 3.25 3.44 20.38
CA THR A 194 3.90 4.38 21.31
C THR A 194 5.02 5.17 20.64
N LYS A 195 5.43 4.76 19.43
CA LYS A 195 6.49 5.43 18.68
C LYS A 195 6.36 5.09 17.19
N VAL A 196 6.61 6.09 16.34
CA VAL A 196 6.93 5.94 14.92
C VAL A 196 8.34 6.47 14.72
N ALA A 197 9.15 5.77 13.93
CA ALA A 197 10.50 6.22 13.61
C ALA A 197 10.76 6.02 12.11
N GLU A 198 11.33 7.01 11.46
CA GLU A 198 11.84 6.89 10.10
C GLU A 198 12.99 5.88 10.06
N GLU A 199 13.07 5.10 8.99
CA GLU A 199 14.11 4.12 8.71
C GLU A 199 14.75 4.37 7.35
N LYS A 200 15.89 3.72 7.12
CA LYS A 200 16.53 3.78 5.82
C LYS A 200 15.71 2.97 4.82
N SER A 201 15.17 3.64 3.80
CA SER A 201 14.45 2.98 2.73
C SER A 201 15.37 2.17 1.81
N SER A 202 14.78 1.22 1.07
CA SER A 202 15.47 0.40 0.06
C SER A 202 16.01 1.23 -1.10
N GLY A 203 15.44 2.41 -1.35
CA GLY A 203 15.72 3.23 -2.53
C GLY A 203 15.13 2.65 -3.81
N SER A 204 14.16 1.75 -3.69
CA SER A 204 13.42 1.20 -4.82
C SER A 204 12.41 2.20 -5.39
N GLY A 205 12.04 2.03 -6.66
CA GLY A 205 11.05 2.87 -7.33
C GLY A 205 11.48 4.32 -7.56
N ASP A 206 10.51 5.19 -7.80
CA ASP A 206 10.71 6.63 -8.02
C ASP A 206 10.89 7.40 -6.70
N GLU A 207 10.24 6.90 -5.63
CA GLU A 207 10.23 7.48 -4.30
C GLU A 207 9.95 6.36 -3.28
N SER A 208 10.61 6.40 -2.12
CA SER A 208 10.40 5.41 -1.07
C SER A 208 10.50 6.05 0.32
N VAL A 209 9.62 5.61 1.23
CA VAL A 209 9.56 6.02 2.64
C VAL A 209 9.49 4.77 3.49
N ALA A 210 10.49 4.56 4.35
CA ALA A 210 10.54 3.44 5.29
C ALA A 210 10.39 3.94 6.73
N PHE A 211 9.68 3.18 7.54
CA PHE A 211 9.45 3.53 8.94
C PHE A 211 9.21 2.27 9.78
N SER A 212 9.42 2.41 11.07
CA SER A 212 9.01 1.42 12.06
C SER A 212 7.98 1.99 13.03
N VAL A 213 7.15 1.09 13.53
CA VAL A 213 6.12 1.43 14.52
C VAL A 213 6.25 0.50 15.70
N THR A 214 6.37 1.08 16.89
CA THR A 214 6.51 0.33 18.15
C THR A 214 5.20 0.35 18.92
N GLY A 215 4.70 -0.79 19.29
CA GLY A 215 3.50 -0.99 20.11
C GLY A 215 3.76 -1.84 21.33
N LYS A 216 2.74 -2.00 22.16
CA LYS A 216 2.72 -2.95 23.27
C LYS A 216 1.61 -3.96 23.04
N THR A 217 1.95 -5.24 23.14
CA THR A 217 1.01 -6.37 23.07
C THR A 217 1.22 -7.21 24.32
N GLU A 218 0.19 -7.37 25.16
CA GLU A 218 0.24 -8.16 26.40
C GLU A 218 1.39 -7.81 27.37
N GLY A 219 1.86 -6.56 27.30
CA GLY A 219 2.97 -6.08 28.16
C GLY A 219 4.34 -6.07 27.49
N ASP A 220 4.50 -6.79 26.39
CA ASP A 220 5.72 -6.82 25.61
C ASP A 220 5.77 -5.71 24.55
N THR A 221 6.96 -5.27 24.21
CA THR A 221 7.19 -4.26 23.19
C THR A 221 7.50 -4.92 21.87
N THR A 222 6.62 -4.70 20.90
CA THR A 222 6.79 -5.20 19.53
C THR A 222 7.03 -4.04 18.59
N THR A 223 7.99 -4.18 17.68
CA THR A 223 8.26 -3.22 16.61
C THR A 223 7.95 -3.88 15.28
N VAL A 224 7.21 -3.21 14.42
CA VAL A 224 6.91 -3.61 13.05
C VAL A 224 7.58 -2.66 12.07
N HIS A 225 7.97 -3.18 10.91
CA HIS A 225 8.66 -2.44 9.88
C HIS A 225 7.78 -2.29 8.66
N ALA A 226 7.77 -1.12 8.07
CA ALA A 226 7.00 -0.82 6.87
C ALA A 226 7.81 0.02 5.88
N GLU A 227 7.55 -0.19 4.60
CA GLU A 227 8.07 0.65 3.52
C GLU A 227 6.98 0.88 2.48
N VAL A 228 6.93 2.10 1.97
CA VAL A 228 6.02 2.54 0.90
C VAL A 228 6.86 3.01 -0.26
N VAL A 229 6.61 2.47 -1.46
CA VAL A 229 7.42 2.70 -2.66
C VAL A 229 6.51 3.08 -3.82
N ARG A 230 6.80 4.18 -4.51
CA ARG A 230 6.08 4.62 -5.69
C ARG A 230 6.76 4.17 -6.98
N HIS A 231 5.97 3.66 -7.90
CA HIS A 231 6.32 3.33 -9.28
C HIS A 231 5.28 3.98 -10.21
N GLY A 232 5.56 5.17 -10.69
CA GLY A 232 4.63 5.95 -11.50
C GLY A 232 3.32 6.26 -10.75
N SER A 233 2.20 5.79 -11.26
CA SER A 233 0.88 5.90 -10.63
C SER A 233 0.54 4.76 -9.65
N THR A 234 1.46 3.83 -9.44
CA THR A 234 1.28 2.68 -8.53
C THR A 234 2.13 2.87 -7.27
N VAL A 235 1.55 2.56 -6.12
CA VAL A 235 2.26 2.53 -4.83
C VAL A 235 2.25 1.09 -4.32
N ALA A 236 3.44 0.58 -4.02
CA ALA A 236 3.65 -0.67 -3.32
C ALA A 236 3.86 -0.39 -1.83
N THR A 237 3.16 -1.10 -0.96
CA THR A 237 3.37 -1.04 0.48
C THR A 237 3.83 -2.39 1.00
N TYR A 238 4.77 -2.37 1.90
CA TYR A 238 5.31 -3.54 2.59
C TYR A 238 5.18 -3.33 4.08
N TYR A 239 4.71 -4.36 4.77
CA TYR A 239 4.57 -4.36 6.21
C TYR A 239 4.98 -5.73 6.73
N SER A 240 6.04 -5.77 7.55
CA SER A 240 6.63 -7.02 8.05
C SER A 240 6.52 -7.14 9.56
N VAL A 241 6.20 -8.36 9.98
CA VAL A 241 6.10 -8.77 11.39
C VAL A 241 6.88 -10.05 11.57
N SER A 242 7.74 -10.11 12.60
CA SER A 242 8.35 -11.36 13.07
C SER A 242 7.41 -12.05 14.05
N LEU A 243 7.16 -13.34 13.84
CA LEU A 243 6.36 -14.14 14.79
C LEU A 243 7.07 -14.28 16.14
N ALA A 244 8.41 -14.27 16.15
CA ALA A 244 9.21 -14.21 17.39
C ALA A 244 8.94 -12.92 18.16
N ALA A 245 8.89 -11.78 17.46
CA ALA A 245 8.62 -10.49 18.10
C ALA A 245 7.19 -10.42 18.66
N LEU A 246 6.21 -11.03 17.98
CA LEU A 246 4.84 -11.16 18.50
C LEU A 246 4.77 -12.05 19.75
N ALA A 247 5.67 -13.04 19.87
CA ALA A 247 5.83 -13.90 21.05
C ALA A 247 6.70 -13.28 22.16
N GLY A 248 6.96 -11.96 22.12
CA GLY A 248 7.73 -11.24 23.12
C GLY A 248 9.26 -11.51 23.08
N LYS A 249 9.74 -12.20 22.05
CA LYS A 249 11.18 -12.45 21.88
C LYS A 249 11.85 -11.24 21.22
N LYS A 250 13.06 -10.90 21.68
CA LYS A 250 13.87 -9.88 20.99
C LYS A 250 14.41 -10.47 19.68
N ASP A 251 13.89 -9.97 18.58
CA ASP A 251 14.32 -10.33 17.25
C ASP A 251 14.79 -9.09 16.47
N LYS A 252 15.82 -9.26 15.65
CA LYS A 252 16.29 -8.24 14.70
C LYS A 252 15.84 -8.66 13.32
N TYR A 253 14.77 -8.09 12.87
CA TYR A 253 14.23 -8.36 11.55
C TYR A 253 13.93 -7.03 10.83
N GLY A 254 13.56 -7.11 9.60
CA GLY A 254 13.12 -6.00 8.76
C GLY A 254 12.28 -6.54 7.63
N ILE A 255 12.01 -5.72 6.63
CA ILE A 255 11.35 -6.18 5.42
C ILE A 255 12.39 -6.95 4.59
N PRO A 256 12.12 -8.22 4.19
CA PRO A 256 13.04 -8.98 3.35
C PRO A 256 13.31 -8.27 2.03
N ALA A 257 14.58 -7.99 1.73
CA ALA A 257 14.99 -7.21 0.57
C ALA A 257 14.61 -7.88 -0.77
N GLU A 258 14.56 -9.22 -0.80
CA GLU A 258 14.12 -9.98 -1.97
C GLU A 258 12.65 -9.73 -2.29
N ILE A 259 11.77 -9.55 -1.32
CA ILE A 259 10.35 -9.24 -1.55
C ILE A 259 10.22 -7.90 -2.25
N ILE A 260 10.92 -6.86 -1.76
CA ILE A 260 10.90 -5.52 -2.37
C ILE A 260 11.47 -5.58 -3.79
N LYS A 261 12.64 -6.22 -3.97
CA LYS A 261 13.31 -6.36 -5.26
C LYS A 261 12.46 -7.11 -6.28
N THR A 262 11.86 -8.22 -5.89
CA THR A 262 11.00 -9.03 -6.76
C THR A 262 9.74 -8.24 -7.15
N GLN A 263 9.10 -7.56 -6.21
CA GLN A 263 7.95 -6.74 -6.51
C GLN A 263 8.29 -5.55 -7.42
N ALA A 264 9.40 -4.88 -7.19
CA ALA A 264 9.85 -3.78 -8.04
C ALA A 264 10.10 -4.23 -9.48
N ALA A 265 10.71 -5.40 -9.68
CA ALA A 265 10.95 -5.98 -11.01
C ALA A 265 9.66 -6.29 -11.78
N LYS A 266 8.53 -6.49 -11.11
CA LYS A 266 7.21 -6.72 -11.73
C LYS A 266 6.49 -5.42 -12.07
N LEU A 267 6.92 -4.29 -11.51
CA LEU A 267 6.32 -2.98 -11.77
C LEU A 267 7.04 -2.22 -12.90
N GLY A 268 8.30 -2.53 -13.14
CA GLY A 268 9.13 -1.98 -14.23
C GLY A 268 10.03 -0.86 -13.76
#